data_e9209433f7620ce45f3ff9d8cf98ee54
#
_entry.id   e9209433f7620ce45f3ff9d8cf98ee54
#
_cell.length_a   1.000
_cell.length_b   1.000
_cell.length_c   1.000
_cell.angle_alpha   90.00
_cell.angle_beta   90.00
_cell.angle_gamma   90.00
#
_symmetry.space_group_name_H-M   'P 1'
#
loop_
_entity.id
_entity.type
_entity.pdbx_description
1 polymer ?
#
loop_
_entity_poly.entity_id
_entity_poly.type
_entity_poly.pdbx_seq_one_letter_code
_entity_poly.pdbx_strand_id
1 'polypeptide(L)'
;MILYTDLSQSRKLWELGIDSDTSDMIWTTDMADCFFEYPTLDWRPEKKYIDGKTNLPCWSYGALVKLMPDRIKGVSGVDLDLMINNNCVCYFDQTGMAHGPCFYGPDMIENAVKMVEWLKESKKI
;
A
#
# COMPACT_ATOMS: atom_id res chain seq x y z
N MET A 1 5.71 15.52 6.82
CA MET A 1 4.76 14.53 6.23
C MET A 1 5.49 13.22 6.04
N ILE A 2 4.92 12.13 6.55
CA ILE A 2 5.50 10.79 6.39
C ILE A 2 4.94 10.19 5.10
N LEU A 3 5.83 9.78 4.19
CA LEU A 3 5.45 9.24 2.89
C LEU A 3 5.81 7.76 2.73
N TYR A 4 5.73 7.01 3.82
CA TYR A 4 5.93 5.55 3.82
C TYR A 4 5.04 4.91 4.89
N THR A 5 4.82 3.60 4.75
CA THR A 5 3.98 2.86 5.70
C THR A 5 4.66 2.79 7.07
N ASP A 6 3.88 2.96 8.13
CA ASP A 6 4.35 2.73 9.50
C ASP A 6 4.44 1.23 9.79
N LEU A 7 4.88 0.87 10.98
CA LEU A 7 5.04 -0.54 11.36
C LEU A 7 3.72 -1.30 11.29
N SER A 8 2.65 -0.70 11.79
CA SER A 8 1.33 -1.34 11.80
C SER A 8 0.81 -1.56 10.38
N GLN A 9 0.90 -0.55 9.54
CA GLN A 9 0.49 -0.62 8.14
C GLN A 9 1.34 -1.62 7.36
N SER A 10 2.65 -1.60 7.58
CA SER A 10 3.58 -2.51 6.91
C SER A 10 3.28 -3.96 7.26
N ARG A 11 3.06 -4.25 8.55
CA ARG A 11 2.72 -5.59 9.01
C ARG A 11 1.39 -6.06 8.42
N LYS A 12 0.41 -5.17 8.41
CA LYS A 12 -0.92 -5.49 7.88
C LYS A 12 -0.87 -5.85 6.40
N LEU A 13 -0.18 -5.07 5.60
CA LEU A 13 -0.03 -5.36 4.17
C LEU A 13 0.72 -6.66 3.93
N TRP A 14 1.78 -6.90 4.70
CA TRP A 14 2.55 -8.14 4.58
C TRP A 14 1.70 -9.36 4.95
N GLU A 15 0.94 -9.28 6.04
CA GLU A 15 0.06 -10.37 6.49
C GLU A 15 -1.08 -10.63 5.50
N LEU A 16 -1.53 -9.61 4.78
CA LEU A 16 -2.53 -9.76 3.72
C LEU A 16 -1.99 -10.46 2.48
N GLY A 17 -0.68 -10.68 2.41
CA GLY A 17 -0.06 -11.35 1.28
C GLY A 17 0.38 -10.41 0.16
N ILE A 18 0.52 -9.12 0.43
CA ILE A 18 1.14 -8.21 -0.53
C ILE A 18 2.60 -8.62 -0.69
N ASP A 19 3.02 -8.81 -1.94
CA ASP A 19 4.36 -9.28 -2.24
C ASP A 19 5.41 -8.30 -1.72
N SER A 20 6.32 -8.78 -0.88
CA SER A 20 7.39 -7.96 -0.31
C SER A 20 8.32 -7.39 -1.36
N ASP A 21 8.39 -7.98 -2.56
CA ASP A 21 9.17 -7.42 -3.66
C ASP A 21 8.65 -6.08 -4.16
N THR A 22 7.39 -5.79 -3.92
CA THR A 22 6.80 -4.52 -4.30
C THR A 22 7.16 -3.41 -3.34
N SER A 23 7.73 -3.75 -2.17
CA SER A 23 8.23 -2.75 -1.24
C SER A 23 9.56 -2.18 -1.73
N ASP A 24 9.79 -0.92 -1.46
CA ASP A 24 11.04 -0.23 -1.82
C ASP A 24 11.84 0.19 -0.60
N MET A 25 11.37 -0.12 0.59
CA MET A 25 12.02 0.19 1.86
C MET A 25 11.88 -1.00 2.81
N ILE A 26 12.66 -1.00 3.86
CA ILE A 26 12.62 -2.03 4.88
C ILE A 26 12.66 -1.39 6.26
N TRP A 27 11.76 -1.83 7.13
CA TRP A 27 11.90 -1.62 8.55
C TRP A 27 12.85 -2.68 9.09
N THR A 28 13.99 -2.25 9.61
CA THR A 28 14.96 -3.14 10.23
C THR A 28 15.12 -2.80 11.68
N THR A 29 15.23 -3.82 12.53
CA THR A 29 15.66 -3.64 13.89
C THR A 29 17.13 -3.99 14.00
N ASP A 30 17.87 -3.19 14.75
CA ASP A 30 19.21 -3.55 15.17
C ASP A 30 19.09 -4.69 16.18
N MET A 31 19.82 -5.74 15.92
CA MET A 31 19.69 -7.07 16.48
C MET A 31 19.40 -7.21 17.97
N ALA A 32 19.74 -6.25 18.79
CA ALA A 32 19.68 -6.42 20.24
C ALA A 32 18.35 -6.01 20.85
N ASP A 33 17.60 -5.10 20.25
CA ASP A 33 16.56 -4.38 20.95
C ASP A 33 15.14 -4.61 20.46
N CYS A 34 14.95 -5.27 19.33
CA CYS A 34 13.64 -5.56 18.75
C CYS A 34 12.77 -4.33 18.50
N PHE A 35 13.36 -3.14 18.40
CA PHE A 35 12.65 -1.91 18.12
C PHE A 35 12.92 -1.43 16.71
N PHE A 36 11.84 -1.13 16.00
CA PHE A 36 11.90 -0.49 14.69
C PHE A 36 11.77 1.02 14.92
N GLU A 37 12.84 1.77 14.75
CA GLU A 37 12.78 3.23 14.93
C GLU A 37 12.36 3.96 13.65
N TYR A 38 12.97 3.62 12.53
CA TYR A 38 12.65 4.17 11.23
C TYR A 38 13.09 3.22 10.13
N PRO A 39 12.44 3.28 8.96
CA PRO A 39 12.80 2.38 7.87
C PRO A 39 14.07 2.83 7.19
N THR A 40 14.80 1.88 6.64
CA THR A 40 15.91 2.17 5.73
C THR A 40 15.46 1.97 4.30
N LEU A 41 15.93 2.87 3.42
CA LEU A 41 15.68 2.71 1.99
C LEU A 41 16.55 1.55 1.49
N ASP A 42 15.93 0.55 0.93
CA ASP A 42 16.64 -0.58 0.39
C ASP A 42 16.54 -0.56 -1.13
N TRP A 43 17.68 -0.27 -1.77
CA TRP A 43 17.79 -0.25 -3.21
C TRP A 43 17.80 -1.64 -3.83
N ARG A 44 18.00 -2.67 -2.99
CA ARG A 44 18.07 -4.07 -3.40
C ARG A 44 17.37 -4.92 -2.35
N PRO A 45 16.03 -4.87 -2.29
CA PRO A 45 15.32 -5.67 -1.32
C PRO A 45 15.64 -7.15 -1.56
N GLU A 46 16.48 -7.71 -0.71
CA GLU A 46 16.73 -9.13 -0.72
C GLU A 46 15.65 -9.80 0.09
N LYS A 47 14.69 -10.38 -0.60
CA LYS A 47 13.51 -11.03 -0.02
C LYS A 47 13.83 -11.97 1.14
N LYS A 48 14.98 -12.62 1.08
CA LYS A 48 15.41 -13.57 2.11
C LYS A 48 15.56 -12.95 3.49
N TYR A 49 15.59 -11.62 3.57
CA TYR A 49 15.71 -10.91 4.83
C TYR A 49 14.38 -10.47 5.41
N ILE A 50 13.27 -10.64 4.70
CA ILE A 50 11.96 -10.28 5.21
C ILE A 50 11.43 -11.45 6.03
N ASP A 51 11.62 -11.38 7.34
CA ASP A 51 11.21 -12.44 8.26
C ASP A 51 10.01 -12.07 9.13
N GLY A 52 9.55 -10.83 9.04
CA GLY A 52 8.42 -10.35 9.85
C GLY A 52 8.77 -10.06 11.31
N LYS A 53 10.00 -10.35 11.72
CA LYS A 53 10.46 -10.15 13.09
C LYS A 53 11.52 -9.07 13.18
N THR A 54 12.64 -9.27 12.47
CA THR A 54 13.75 -8.31 12.44
C THR A 54 13.66 -7.42 11.21
N ASN A 55 13.04 -7.91 10.15
CA ASN A 55 12.85 -7.18 8.90
C ASN A 55 11.39 -7.25 8.48
N LEU A 56 10.85 -6.12 8.11
CA LEU A 56 9.47 -5.99 7.68
C LEU A 56 9.45 -5.10 6.44
N PRO A 57 8.73 -5.48 5.37
CA PRO A 57 8.68 -4.63 4.18
C PRO A 57 8.02 -3.30 4.50
N CYS A 58 8.51 -2.25 3.88
CA CYS A 58 7.97 -0.91 4.03
C CYS A 58 7.74 -0.34 2.64
N TRP A 59 6.57 0.19 2.40
CA TRP A 59 6.20 0.76 1.10
C TRP A 59 6.19 2.27 1.18
N SER A 60 6.93 2.91 0.29
CA SER A 60 6.76 4.34 0.07
C SER A 60 5.41 4.60 -0.59
N TYR A 61 4.99 5.85 -0.60
CA TYR A 61 3.76 6.24 -1.30
C TYR A 61 3.81 5.81 -2.78
N GLY A 62 4.93 6.05 -3.45
CA GLY A 62 5.11 5.63 -4.84
C GLY A 62 4.99 4.13 -5.04
N ALA A 63 5.54 3.34 -4.13
CA ALA A 63 5.43 1.88 -4.19
C ALA A 63 3.99 1.42 -4.01
N LEU A 64 3.23 2.06 -3.11
CA LEU A 64 1.81 1.76 -2.92
C LEU A 64 1.00 2.07 -4.17
N VAL A 65 1.26 3.21 -4.80
CA VAL A 65 0.55 3.62 -6.03
C VAL A 65 0.81 2.62 -7.15
N LYS A 66 2.03 2.10 -7.26
CA LYS A 66 2.36 1.08 -8.27
C LYS A 66 1.57 -0.21 -8.11
N LEU A 67 1.07 -0.50 -6.91
CA LEU A 67 0.23 -1.67 -6.68
C LEU A 67 -1.19 -1.49 -7.21
N MET A 68 -1.60 -0.27 -7.48
CA MET A 68 -2.97 0.06 -7.86
C MET A 68 -3.11 0.00 -9.38
N PRO A 69 -4.00 -0.87 -9.92
CA PRO A 69 -4.29 -0.86 -11.35
C PRO A 69 -4.87 0.49 -11.78
N ASP A 70 -4.57 0.91 -13.00
CA ASP A 70 -5.14 2.15 -13.56
C ASP A 70 -6.66 2.04 -13.74
N ARG A 71 -7.16 0.83 -13.96
CA ARG A 71 -8.58 0.55 -14.19
C ARG A 71 -8.97 -0.78 -13.59
N ILE A 72 -10.15 -0.83 -12.98
CA ILE A 72 -10.73 -2.06 -12.43
C ILE A 72 -12.17 -2.19 -12.92
N LYS A 73 -12.73 -3.39 -12.82
CA LYS A 73 -14.16 -3.62 -13.06
C LYS A 73 -14.96 -3.37 -11.81
N GLY A 74 -15.99 -2.55 -11.91
CA GLY A 74 -16.94 -2.33 -10.82
C GLY A 74 -17.94 -3.49 -10.69
N VAL A 75 -18.83 -3.37 -9.71
CA VAL A 75 -19.80 -4.41 -9.36
C VAL A 75 -20.69 -4.80 -10.54
N SER A 76 -21.06 -3.84 -11.36
CA SER A 76 -21.93 -4.05 -12.53
C SER A 76 -21.14 -4.29 -13.82
N GLY A 77 -19.85 -4.54 -13.74
CA GLY A 77 -19.01 -4.73 -14.91
C GLY A 77 -18.56 -3.42 -15.58
N VAL A 78 -18.88 -2.28 -14.99
CA VAL A 78 -18.49 -0.97 -15.49
C VAL A 78 -17.00 -0.74 -15.18
N ASP A 79 -16.27 -0.17 -16.12
CA ASP A 79 -14.88 0.18 -15.91
C ASP A 79 -14.77 1.39 -14.97
N LEU A 80 -13.92 1.28 -13.97
CA LEU A 80 -13.63 2.35 -13.01
C LEU A 80 -12.16 2.72 -13.13
N ASP A 81 -11.91 4.02 -13.25
CA ASP A 81 -10.56 4.56 -13.40
C ASP A 81 -10.01 5.08 -12.08
N LEU A 82 -8.72 4.86 -11.87
CA LEU A 82 -8.02 5.34 -10.68
C LEU A 82 -7.88 6.86 -10.71
N MET A 83 -8.23 7.49 -9.60
CA MET A 83 -7.99 8.91 -9.37
C MET A 83 -7.29 9.09 -8.03
N ILE A 84 -6.18 9.82 -8.05
CA ILE A 84 -5.39 10.11 -6.85
C ILE A 84 -5.16 11.61 -6.76
N ASN A 85 -5.38 12.16 -5.57
CA ASN A 85 -4.94 13.51 -5.23
C ASN A 85 -4.44 13.53 -3.79
N ASN A 86 -4.09 14.71 -3.27
CA ASN A 86 -3.51 14.82 -1.94
C ASN A 86 -4.43 14.34 -0.81
N ASN A 87 -5.73 14.32 -1.04
CA ASN A 87 -6.72 14.04 -0.01
C ASN A 87 -7.51 12.77 -0.25
N CYS A 88 -7.40 12.14 -1.42
CA CYS A 88 -8.17 10.95 -1.69
C CYS A 88 -7.53 10.01 -2.72
N VAL A 89 -7.95 8.75 -2.64
CA VAL A 89 -7.67 7.71 -3.61
C VAL A 89 -8.99 7.03 -3.93
N CYS A 90 -9.40 7.07 -5.19
CA CYS A 90 -10.71 6.56 -5.60
C CYS A 90 -10.62 5.79 -6.91
N TYR A 91 -11.58 4.90 -7.10
CA TYR A 91 -11.92 4.38 -8.42
C TYR A 91 -13.29 4.91 -8.79
N PHE A 92 -13.45 5.46 -9.96
CA PHE A 92 -14.69 6.11 -10.35
C PHE A 92 -14.98 5.89 -11.84
N ASP A 93 -16.26 5.98 -12.16
CA ASP A 93 -16.75 5.99 -13.53
C ASP A 93 -16.71 7.43 -14.04
N GLN A 94 -16.15 7.62 -15.22
CA GLN A 94 -16.05 8.97 -15.83
C GLN A 94 -17.41 9.60 -16.10
N THR A 95 -18.46 8.78 -16.25
CA THR A 95 -19.81 9.31 -16.43
C THR A 95 -20.45 9.74 -15.10
N GLY A 96 -19.80 9.43 -13.97
CA GLY A 96 -20.33 9.74 -12.66
C GLY A 96 -21.50 8.87 -12.21
N MET A 97 -21.87 7.86 -12.98
CA MET A 97 -23.03 7.01 -12.70
C MET A 97 -22.72 5.85 -11.76
N ALA A 98 -21.46 5.45 -11.67
CA ALA A 98 -21.03 4.36 -10.80
C ALA A 98 -19.83 4.81 -9.96
N HIS A 99 -19.82 4.36 -8.71
CA HIS A 99 -18.75 4.66 -7.78
C HIS A 99 -18.07 3.38 -7.31
N GLY A 100 -16.76 3.40 -7.29
CA GLY A 100 -15.95 2.39 -6.65
C GLY A 100 -15.58 2.82 -5.23
N PRO A 101 -14.59 2.14 -4.66
CA PRO A 101 -14.08 2.52 -3.34
C PRO A 101 -13.43 3.90 -3.42
N CYS A 102 -13.62 4.67 -2.37
CA CYS A 102 -13.00 5.98 -2.24
C CYS A 102 -12.55 6.17 -0.79
N PHE A 103 -11.26 6.42 -0.62
CA PHE A 103 -10.67 6.67 0.68
C PHE A 103 -10.10 8.08 0.69
N TYR A 104 -10.54 8.89 1.62
CA TYR A 104 -10.14 10.29 1.70
C TYR A 104 -9.85 10.68 3.15
N GLY A 105 -9.00 11.66 3.28
CA GLY A 105 -8.54 12.17 4.56
C GLY A 105 -7.19 12.86 4.39
N PRO A 106 -6.68 13.47 5.45
CA PRO A 106 -5.42 14.23 5.37
C PRO A 106 -4.17 13.37 5.27
N ASP A 107 -4.26 12.09 5.60
CA ASP A 107 -3.11 11.17 5.56
C ASP A 107 -3.09 10.40 4.25
N MET A 108 -2.21 10.81 3.34
CA MET A 108 -2.09 10.19 2.02
C MET A 108 -1.71 8.72 2.10
N ILE A 109 -0.81 8.37 3.01
CA ILE A 109 -0.37 6.97 3.19
C ILE A 109 -1.53 6.12 3.67
N GLU A 110 -2.29 6.58 4.66
CA GLU A 110 -3.42 5.81 5.17
C GLU A 110 -4.47 5.58 4.08
N ASN A 111 -4.75 6.60 3.27
CA ASN A 111 -5.67 6.47 2.14
C ASN A 111 -5.19 5.40 1.15
N ALA A 112 -3.90 5.44 0.82
CA ALA A 112 -3.30 4.46 -0.10
C ALA A 112 -3.30 3.05 0.47
N VAL A 113 -2.98 2.90 1.75
CA VAL A 113 -3.00 1.60 2.43
C VAL A 113 -4.39 1.01 2.40
N LYS A 114 -5.41 1.79 2.72
CA LYS A 114 -6.80 1.32 2.68
C LYS A 114 -7.22 0.87 1.29
N MET A 115 -6.80 1.60 0.26
CA MET A 115 -7.09 1.20 -1.12
C MET A 115 -6.41 -0.11 -1.49
N VAL A 116 -5.14 -0.29 -1.15
CA VAL A 116 -4.40 -1.53 -1.42
C VAL A 116 -5.06 -2.71 -0.68
N GLU A 117 -5.45 -2.51 0.57
CA GLU A 117 -6.18 -3.54 1.33
C GLU A 117 -7.47 -3.94 0.62
N TRP A 118 -8.26 -2.96 0.22
CA TRP A 118 -9.52 -3.21 -0.48
C TRP A 118 -9.29 -3.97 -1.79
N LEU A 119 -8.28 -3.55 -2.56
CA LEU A 119 -7.95 -4.21 -3.84
C LEU A 119 -7.55 -5.67 -3.61
N LYS A 120 -6.77 -5.95 -2.58
CA LYS A 120 -6.33 -7.31 -2.28
C LYS A 120 -7.50 -8.17 -1.79
N GLU A 121 -8.30 -7.66 -0.89
CA GLU A 121 -9.47 -8.36 -0.35
C GLU A 121 -10.53 -8.62 -1.41
N SER A 122 -10.66 -7.69 -2.37
CA SER A 122 -11.61 -7.81 -3.49
C SER A 122 -11.03 -8.59 -4.67
N LYS A 123 -9.83 -9.10 -4.53
CA LYS A 123 -9.13 -9.89 -5.57
C LYS A 123 -8.93 -9.10 -6.87
N LYS A 124 -8.67 -7.81 -6.75
CA LYS A 124 -8.33 -6.95 -7.89
C LYS A 124 -6.82 -6.89 -8.12
N ILE A 125 -6.07 -7.30 -7.14
CA ILE A 125 -4.61 -7.44 -7.23
C ILE A 125 -4.16 -8.74 -6.61
#